data_591bcfda7458c5f35e8589452a6df392
#
_entry.id   591bcfda7458c5f35e8589452a6df392
#
_cell.length_a   1.000
_cell.length_b   1.000
_cell.length_c   1.000
_cell.angle_alpha   90.00
_cell.angle_beta   90.00
_cell.angle_gamma   90.00
#
_symmetry.space_group_name_H-M   'P 1'
#
loop_
_entity.id
_entity.type
_entity.pdbx_description
1 polymer ?
#
loop_
_entity_poly.entity_id
_entity_poly.type
_entity_poly.pdbx_seq_one_letter_code
_entity_poly.pdbx_strand_id
1 'polypeptide(L)'
;MKSIKIKCPAKLNLTLEVVNKREDGFHNINSIMQLISLYDYLAISVYKAEKTSIELSGNSNEIPYNEKNLVYKAAELFLKKTGLKNFNIKINIEKNIPIAAGLAGGSTDGAGTILGLNLLFDNILSEIKMHELCAMLGSDLNVCLKGGCLHATSRGENVRKLPVKIYPVTLIKPKNLGISAKEAYTKYAMKKDKPKYYMTERMIEALKQDKDIKEFLYNDLEYAVFDDYKELQQIKSKLPKSIMSGSGSTYFILEDVKNIDFSDDYQIIKNIRFITDGCSEV
;
A
#
# COMPACT_ATOMS: atom_id res chain seq x y z
N MET A 1 -16.08 -27.41 -1.77
CA MET A 1 -15.04 -26.52 -1.23
C MET A 1 -14.14 -26.09 -2.37
N LYS A 2 -13.93 -24.79 -2.55
CA LYS A 2 -12.88 -24.22 -3.42
C LYS A 2 -11.94 -23.40 -2.53
N SER A 3 -10.66 -23.40 -2.80
CA SER A 3 -9.67 -22.60 -2.02
C SER A 3 -8.56 -22.06 -2.92
N ILE A 4 -7.95 -20.96 -2.51
CA ILE A 4 -6.88 -20.27 -3.22
C ILE A 4 -5.94 -19.59 -2.23
N LYS A 5 -4.67 -19.43 -2.58
CA LYS A 5 -3.73 -18.59 -1.84
C LYS A 5 -3.33 -17.39 -2.71
N ILE A 6 -3.49 -16.19 -2.18
CA ILE A 6 -3.18 -14.92 -2.85
C ILE A 6 -2.00 -14.27 -2.15
N LYS A 7 -1.01 -13.83 -2.90
CA LYS A 7 0.07 -12.94 -2.41
C LYS A 7 -0.31 -11.49 -2.67
N CYS A 8 -0.11 -10.65 -1.64
CA CYS A 8 -0.54 -9.27 -1.57
C CYS A 8 0.68 -8.37 -1.34
N PRO A 9 1.23 -7.71 -2.38
CA PRO A 9 2.47 -6.95 -2.29
C PRO A 9 2.29 -5.62 -1.57
N ALA A 10 3.29 -5.19 -0.81
CA ALA A 10 3.41 -3.83 -0.30
C ALA A 10 3.68 -2.82 -1.41
N LYS A 11 3.40 -1.53 -1.16
CA LYS A 11 3.76 -0.42 -2.05
C LYS A 11 4.67 0.59 -1.38
N LEU A 12 5.39 1.33 -2.19
CA LEU A 12 6.08 2.57 -1.82
C LEU A 12 5.49 3.74 -2.59
N ASN A 13 5.51 4.93 -1.98
CA ASN A 13 5.37 6.17 -2.71
C ASN A 13 6.77 6.66 -3.08
N LEU A 14 7.15 6.57 -4.36
CA LEU A 14 8.42 7.11 -4.86
C LEU A 14 8.38 8.63 -4.89
N THR A 15 7.23 9.17 -5.27
CA THR A 15 6.87 10.58 -5.07
C THR A 15 5.50 10.66 -4.40
N LEU A 16 5.29 11.68 -3.59
CA LEU A 16 3.97 12.03 -3.06
C LEU A 16 3.88 13.54 -2.94
N GLU A 17 3.15 14.17 -3.85
CA GLU A 17 2.86 15.59 -3.83
C GLU A 17 1.37 15.81 -3.50
N VAL A 18 1.09 16.65 -2.52
CA VAL A 18 -0.26 17.04 -2.13
C VAL A 18 -0.68 18.26 -2.94
N VAL A 19 -1.63 18.09 -3.85
CA VAL A 19 -2.05 19.14 -4.78
C VAL A 19 -2.93 20.17 -4.10
N ASN A 20 -4.06 19.71 -3.53
CA ASN A 20 -5.01 20.55 -2.82
C ASN A 20 -5.92 19.71 -1.91
N LYS A 21 -6.61 20.39 -0.99
CA LYS A 21 -7.67 19.79 -0.18
C LYS A 21 -8.98 19.82 -0.94
N ARG A 22 -9.76 18.75 -0.85
CA ARG A 22 -11.06 18.56 -1.48
C ARG A 22 -12.21 18.94 -0.52
N GLU A 23 -13.38 19.16 -1.04
CA GLU A 23 -14.59 19.45 -0.25
C GLU A 23 -15.04 18.24 0.60
N ASP A 24 -14.74 17.00 0.15
CA ASP A 24 -15.04 15.76 0.87
C ASP A 24 -14.06 15.48 2.03
N GLY A 25 -13.13 16.41 2.30
CA GLY A 25 -12.15 16.32 3.38
C GLY A 25 -10.87 15.57 3.02
N PHE A 26 -10.83 14.87 1.89
CA PHE A 26 -9.62 14.25 1.36
C PHE A 26 -8.71 15.28 0.67
N HIS A 27 -7.57 14.80 0.14
CA HIS A 27 -6.65 15.59 -0.65
C HIS A 27 -6.49 14.98 -2.04
N ASN A 28 -6.38 15.84 -3.05
CA ASN A 28 -5.86 15.42 -4.34
C ASN A 28 -4.35 15.28 -4.22
N ILE A 29 -3.83 14.18 -4.73
CA ILE A 29 -2.40 13.87 -4.76
C ILE A 29 -1.91 13.69 -6.19
N ASN A 30 -0.61 13.87 -6.36
CA ASN A 30 0.15 13.53 -7.55
C ASN A 30 1.31 12.67 -7.08
N SER A 31 1.26 11.36 -7.37
CA SER A 31 2.17 10.39 -6.74
C SER A 31 2.58 9.30 -7.71
N ILE A 32 3.82 8.85 -7.60
CA ILE A 32 4.26 7.60 -8.23
C ILE A 32 4.35 6.55 -7.15
N MET A 33 3.60 5.46 -7.35
CA MET A 33 3.58 4.32 -6.45
C MET A 33 4.18 3.10 -7.14
N GLN A 34 5.02 2.37 -6.41
CA GLN A 34 5.72 1.19 -6.89
C GLN A 34 5.51 0.01 -5.94
N LEU A 35 5.12 -1.13 -6.48
CA LEU A 35 5.01 -2.35 -5.68
C LEU A 35 6.38 -3.00 -5.44
N ILE A 36 6.51 -3.64 -4.28
CA ILE A 36 7.75 -4.26 -3.81
C ILE A 36 7.54 -5.71 -3.40
N SER A 37 8.61 -6.51 -3.39
CA SER A 37 8.61 -7.94 -3.07
C SER A 37 8.53 -8.24 -1.56
N LEU A 38 7.71 -7.48 -0.83
CA LEU A 38 7.29 -7.75 0.54
C LEU A 38 5.80 -8.05 0.50
N TYR A 39 5.39 -9.21 0.99
CA TYR A 39 4.03 -9.72 0.78
C TYR A 39 3.35 -10.12 2.08
N ASP A 40 2.07 -9.80 2.20
CA ASP A 40 1.12 -10.55 2.99
C ASP A 40 0.54 -11.69 2.14
N TYR A 41 -0.05 -12.69 2.79
CA TYR A 41 -0.70 -13.79 2.09
C TYR A 41 -2.11 -14.00 2.64
N LEU A 42 -3.05 -14.30 1.74
CA LEU A 42 -4.42 -14.65 2.06
C LEU A 42 -4.71 -16.07 1.63
N ALA A 43 -5.08 -16.95 2.57
CA ALA A 43 -5.66 -18.25 2.26
C ALA A 43 -7.18 -18.12 2.32
N ILE A 44 -7.84 -18.16 1.17
CA ILE A 44 -9.29 -17.96 1.02
C ILE A 44 -9.95 -19.30 0.70
N SER A 45 -10.97 -19.67 1.47
CA SER A 45 -11.76 -20.87 1.23
C SER A 45 -13.24 -20.52 1.19
N VAL A 46 -13.98 -21.14 0.25
CA VAL A 46 -15.40 -20.93 0.05
C VAL A 46 -16.14 -22.26 0.14
N TYR A 47 -17.21 -22.29 0.95
CA TYR A 47 -18.07 -23.44 1.15
C TYR A 47 -19.53 -23.05 0.89
N LYS A 48 -20.35 -23.96 0.33
CA LYS A 48 -21.80 -23.79 0.35
C LYS A 48 -22.32 -23.87 1.77
N ALA A 49 -23.25 -23.00 2.15
CA ALA A 49 -23.85 -22.92 3.48
C ALA A 49 -25.32 -22.50 3.36
N GLU A 50 -26.11 -22.69 4.40
CA GLU A 50 -27.51 -22.24 4.46
C GLU A 50 -27.60 -20.70 4.58
N LYS A 51 -26.64 -20.09 5.27
CA LYS A 51 -26.53 -18.64 5.46
C LYS A 51 -25.13 -18.17 5.07
N THR A 52 -25.08 -16.97 4.50
CA THR A 52 -23.79 -16.31 4.18
C THR A 52 -23.09 -15.88 5.45
N SER A 53 -21.80 -16.24 5.59
CA SER A 53 -20.94 -15.79 6.69
C SER A 53 -19.52 -15.54 6.19
N ILE A 54 -18.81 -14.65 6.88
CA ILE A 54 -17.40 -14.32 6.64
C ILE A 54 -16.65 -14.50 7.95
N GLU A 55 -15.63 -15.33 7.94
CA GLU A 55 -14.78 -15.63 9.09
C GLU A 55 -13.34 -15.25 8.77
N LEU A 56 -12.73 -14.43 9.63
CA LEU A 56 -11.33 -14.04 9.50
C LEU A 56 -10.48 -14.66 10.61
N SER A 57 -9.25 -15.02 10.27
CA SER A 57 -8.21 -15.44 11.21
C SER A 57 -6.83 -14.97 10.69
N GLY A 58 -5.79 -15.14 11.48
CA GLY A 58 -4.42 -14.81 11.03
C GLY A 58 -3.39 -14.90 12.15
N ASN A 59 -2.18 -14.42 11.88
CA ASN A 59 -1.00 -14.53 12.73
C ASN A 59 -0.66 -13.25 13.53
N SER A 60 -1.43 -12.15 13.38
CA SER A 60 -1.14 -10.87 14.02
C SER A 60 -2.21 -10.52 15.07
N ASN A 61 -1.79 -10.07 16.24
CA ASN A 61 -2.69 -9.54 17.28
C ASN A 61 -2.95 -8.02 17.14
N GLU A 62 -2.36 -7.37 16.13
CA GLU A 62 -2.44 -5.91 15.94
C GLU A 62 -3.60 -5.52 15.02
N ILE A 63 -4.25 -6.47 14.34
CA ILE A 63 -5.38 -6.20 13.44
C ILE A 63 -6.66 -6.88 13.95
N PRO A 64 -7.83 -6.27 13.74
CA PRO A 64 -9.10 -6.91 14.07
C PRO A 64 -9.45 -8.00 13.04
N TYR A 65 -10.08 -9.10 13.51
CA TYR A 65 -10.61 -10.17 12.66
C TYR A 65 -12.14 -10.13 12.60
N ASN A 66 -12.71 -8.96 12.36
CA ASN A 66 -14.14 -8.70 12.29
C ASN A 66 -14.47 -7.67 11.19
N GLU A 67 -15.68 -7.14 11.18
CA GLU A 67 -16.21 -6.17 10.22
C GLU A 67 -15.42 -4.84 10.13
N LYS A 68 -14.54 -4.55 11.08
CA LYS A 68 -13.65 -3.39 11.03
C LYS A 68 -12.47 -3.62 10.08
N ASN A 69 -12.12 -4.87 9.79
CA ASN A 69 -11.03 -5.23 8.89
C ASN A 69 -11.40 -4.97 7.43
N LEU A 70 -10.46 -4.45 6.65
CA LEU A 70 -10.68 -4.15 5.23
C LEU A 70 -10.88 -5.42 4.39
N VAL A 71 -10.29 -6.54 4.78
CA VAL A 71 -10.52 -7.87 4.17
C VAL A 71 -12.00 -8.29 4.32
N TYR A 72 -12.58 -8.12 5.53
CA TYR A 72 -13.99 -8.39 5.75
C TYR A 72 -14.89 -7.52 4.87
N LYS A 73 -14.63 -6.20 4.86
CA LYS A 73 -15.36 -5.23 4.05
C LYS A 73 -15.26 -5.53 2.56
N ALA A 74 -14.10 -5.98 2.09
CA ALA A 74 -13.88 -6.37 0.70
C ALA A 74 -14.71 -7.61 0.34
N ALA A 75 -14.73 -8.63 1.19
CA ALA A 75 -15.54 -9.82 0.97
C ALA A 75 -17.04 -9.51 1.01
N GLU A 76 -17.49 -8.71 1.98
CA GLU A 76 -18.88 -8.27 2.09
C GLU A 76 -19.33 -7.47 0.86
N LEU A 77 -18.51 -6.50 0.43
CA LEU A 77 -18.79 -5.69 -0.76
C LEU A 77 -18.84 -6.55 -2.03
N PHE A 78 -17.91 -7.50 -2.18
CA PHE A 78 -17.90 -8.44 -3.30
C PHE A 78 -19.21 -9.24 -3.36
N LEU A 79 -19.61 -9.86 -2.25
CA LEU A 79 -20.87 -10.64 -2.16
C LEU A 79 -22.09 -9.77 -2.47
N LYS A 80 -22.14 -8.54 -1.92
CA LYS A 80 -23.22 -7.58 -2.15
C LYS A 80 -23.35 -7.21 -3.64
N LYS A 81 -22.23 -6.99 -4.33
CA LYS A 81 -22.21 -6.53 -5.73
C LYS A 81 -22.44 -7.66 -6.72
N THR A 82 -22.09 -8.90 -6.37
CA THR A 82 -22.32 -10.08 -7.21
C THR A 82 -23.66 -10.76 -6.96
N GLY A 83 -24.33 -10.44 -5.83
CA GLY A 83 -25.58 -11.09 -5.44
C GLY A 83 -25.40 -12.53 -4.92
N LEU A 84 -24.17 -12.99 -4.74
CA LEU A 84 -23.87 -14.33 -4.22
C LEU A 84 -24.33 -14.49 -2.77
N LYS A 85 -25.04 -15.59 -2.51
CA LYS A 85 -25.61 -15.92 -1.19
C LYS A 85 -25.36 -17.39 -0.87
N ASN A 86 -25.54 -17.74 0.40
CA ASN A 86 -25.46 -19.12 0.88
C ASN A 86 -24.03 -19.69 0.76
N PHE A 87 -23.04 -18.88 1.13
CA PHE A 87 -21.64 -19.26 1.22
C PHE A 87 -21.03 -18.90 2.58
N ASN A 88 -20.24 -19.81 3.12
CA ASN A 88 -19.29 -19.48 4.19
C ASN A 88 -17.93 -19.20 3.54
N ILE A 89 -17.39 -18.00 3.79
CA ILE A 89 -16.08 -17.56 3.32
C ILE A 89 -15.14 -17.49 4.52
N LYS A 90 -14.05 -18.26 4.47
CA LYS A 90 -13.00 -18.25 5.48
C LYS A 90 -11.73 -17.66 4.87
N ILE A 91 -11.16 -16.66 5.53
CA ILE A 91 -9.94 -15.99 5.09
C ILE A 91 -8.94 -15.99 6.24
N ASN A 92 -7.81 -16.65 6.03
CA ASN A 92 -6.65 -16.56 6.92
C ASN A 92 -5.65 -15.56 6.36
N ILE A 93 -5.25 -14.59 7.20
CA ILE A 93 -4.36 -13.47 6.84
C ILE A 93 -2.99 -13.72 7.47
N GLU A 94 -1.98 -13.98 6.65
CA GLU A 94 -0.58 -14.04 7.05
C GLU A 94 0.07 -12.66 6.86
N LYS A 95 0.22 -11.92 7.96
CA LYS A 95 0.78 -10.55 7.96
C LYS A 95 2.30 -10.58 8.08
N ASN A 96 2.98 -10.02 7.08
CA ASN A 96 4.43 -9.79 7.03
C ASN A 96 4.75 -8.31 6.75
N ILE A 97 3.81 -7.59 6.12
CA ILE A 97 3.93 -6.15 5.88
C ILE A 97 3.69 -5.43 7.22
N PRO A 98 4.62 -4.59 7.70
CA PRO A 98 4.47 -3.84 8.93
C PRO A 98 3.18 -3.00 8.96
N ILE A 99 2.50 -2.99 10.11
CA ILE A 99 1.23 -2.28 10.30
C ILE A 99 1.49 -0.79 10.54
N ALA A 100 0.58 0.07 10.06
CA ALA A 100 0.66 1.54 10.17
C ALA A 100 2.02 2.10 9.69
N ALA A 101 2.53 1.56 8.59
CA ALA A 101 3.89 1.77 8.10
C ALA A 101 3.98 2.60 6.80
N GLY A 102 2.87 3.06 6.24
CA GLY A 102 2.84 3.74 4.94
C GLY A 102 3.02 2.81 3.73
N LEU A 103 2.95 1.48 3.93
CA LEU A 103 3.20 0.42 2.94
C LEU A 103 1.93 -0.20 2.34
N ALA A 104 0.75 0.30 2.71
CA ALA A 104 -0.58 -0.14 2.25
C ALA A 104 -0.93 -1.62 2.54
N GLY A 105 -0.41 -2.25 3.63
CA GLY A 105 -0.68 -3.65 3.95
C GLY A 105 -2.17 -4.00 4.01
N GLY A 106 -3.00 -3.22 4.70
CA GLY A 106 -4.44 -3.46 4.73
C GLY A 106 -5.13 -3.27 3.38
N SER A 107 -4.67 -2.31 2.56
CA SER A 107 -5.23 -2.07 1.23
C SER A 107 -4.92 -3.19 0.26
N THR A 108 -3.70 -3.73 0.32
CA THR A 108 -3.31 -4.86 -0.53
C THR A 108 -4.07 -6.13 -0.14
N ASP A 109 -4.31 -6.37 1.17
CA ASP A 109 -5.12 -7.48 1.64
C ASP A 109 -6.58 -7.35 1.14
N GLY A 110 -7.15 -6.14 1.18
CA GLY A 110 -8.48 -5.88 0.62
C GLY A 110 -8.56 -6.13 -0.88
N ALA A 111 -7.55 -5.67 -1.65
CA ALA A 111 -7.46 -5.91 -3.09
C ALA A 111 -7.29 -7.40 -3.41
N GLY A 112 -6.41 -8.10 -2.67
CA GLY A 112 -6.20 -9.54 -2.78
C GLY A 112 -7.46 -10.35 -2.46
N THR A 113 -8.29 -9.87 -1.53
CA THR A 113 -9.58 -10.48 -1.21
C THR A 113 -10.54 -10.40 -2.40
N ILE A 114 -10.68 -9.23 -3.04
CA ILE A 114 -11.52 -9.08 -4.24
C ILE A 114 -11.01 -9.99 -5.36
N LEU A 115 -9.71 -10.00 -5.63
CA LEU A 115 -9.13 -10.87 -6.65
C LEU A 115 -9.37 -12.34 -6.35
N GLY A 116 -9.03 -12.81 -5.14
CA GLY A 116 -9.14 -14.21 -4.76
C GLY A 116 -10.59 -14.72 -4.80
N LEU A 117 -11.54 -13.92 -4.35
CA LEU A 117 -12.96 -14.26 -4.47
C LEU A 117 -13.39 -14.28 -5.95
N ASN A 118 -12.94 -13.33 -6.77
CA ASN A 118 -13.26 -13.34 -8.19
C ASN A 118 -12.77 -14.60 -8.90
N LEU A 119 -11.55 -15.04 -8.60
CA LEU A 119 -11.00 -16.30 -9.12
C LEU A 119 -11.79 -17.52 -8.64
N LEU A 120 -12.14 -17.60 -7.35
CA LEU A 120 -12.91 -18.70 -6.78
C LEU A 120 -14.34 -18.81 -7.32
N PHE A 121 -14.91 -17.68 -7.78
CA PHE A 121 -16.22 -17.61 -8.42
C PHE A 121 -16.10 -17.45 -9.95
N ASP A 122 -15.06 -18.07 -10.55
CA ASP A 122 -14.91 -18.25 -12.01
C ASP A 122 -14.90 -16.91 -12.79
N ASN A 123 -14.27 -15.88 -12.22
CA ASN A 123 -14.12 -14.52 -12.80
C ASN A 123 -15.46 -13.83 -13.11
N ILE A 124 -16.39 -13.90 -12.17
CA ILE A 124 -17.74 -13.28 -12.30
C ILE A 124 -17.69 -11.76 -12.52
N LEU A 125 -16.62 -11.09 -12.06
CA LEU A 125 -16.39 -9.66 -12.27
C LEU A 125 -15.32 -9.45 -13.35
N SER A 126 -15.54 -8.47 -14.23
CA SER A 126 -14.49 -7.96 -15.11
C SER A 126 -13.42 -7.17 -14.31
N GLU A 127 -12.23 -6.97 -14.91
CA GLU A 127 -11.16 -6.15 -14.31
C GLU A 127 -11.67 -4.75 -13.92
N ILE A 128 -12.46 -4.10 -14.80
CA ILE A 128 -13.04 -2.79 -14.54
C ILE A 128 -13.92 -2.82 -13.29
N LYS A 129 -14.76 -3.85 -13.13
CA LYS A 129 -15.63 -3.99 -11.94
C LYS A 129 -14.85 -4.24 -10.67
N MET A 130 -13.77 -5.02 -10.71
CA MET A 130 -12.87 -5.18 -9.55
C MET A 130 -12.24 -3.85 -9.15
N HIS A 131 -11.78 -3.04 -10.12
CA HIS A 131 -11.24 -1.70 -9.86
C HIS A 131 -12.28 -0.74 -9.26
N GLU A 132 -13.54 -0.80 -9.69
CA GLU A 132 -14.64 -0.03 -9.10
C GLU A 132 -14.85 -0.41 -7.63
N LEU A 133 -14.83 -1.71 -7.28
CA LEU A 133 -14.95 -2.17 -5.89
C LEU A 133 -13.77 -1.71 -5.05
N CYS A 134 -12.56 -1.82 -5.57
CA CYS A 134 -11.35 -1.34 -4.90
C CYS A 134 -11.44 0.16 -4.59
N ALA A 135 -11.88 1.00 -5.54
CA ALA A 135 -12.01 2.45 -5.35
C ALA A 135 -13.05 2.83 -4.27
N MET A 136 -14.09 1.99 -4.08
CA MET A 136 -15.09 2.18 -3.01
C MET A 136 -14.53 1.89 -1.62
N LEU A 137 -13.51 1.04 -1.51
CA LEU A 137 -12.92 0.61 -0.25
C LEU A 137 -11.75 1.48 0.22
N GLY A 138 -11.02 2.08 -0.71
CA GLY A 138 -9.90 2.96 -0.38
C GLY A 138 -9.05 3.34 -1.58
N SER A 139 -8.13 4.26 -1.36
CA SER A 139 -7.33 4.89 -2.42
C SER A 139 -6.24 3.96 -2.98
N ASP A 140 -5.57 3.19 -2.14
CA ASP A 140 -4.40 2.39 -2.54
C ASP A 140 -4.75 1.02 -3.12
N LEU A 141 -6.02 0.54 -2.99
CA LEU A 141 -6.40 -0.80 -3.44
C LEU A 141 -6.18 -0.99 -4.94
N ASN A 142 -6.49 0.04 -5.74
CA ASN A 142 -6.32 -0.02 -7.20
C ASN A 142 -4.85 -0.16 -7.60
N VAL A 143 -3.94 0.45 -6.85
CA VAL A 143 -2.50 0.29 -7.04
C VAL A 143 -2.09 -1.17 -6.78
N CYS A 144 -2.53 -1.73 -5.65
CA CYS A 144 -2.20 -3.10 -5.23
C CYS A 144 -2.76 -4.15 -6.20
N LEU A 145 -3.96 -3.92 -6.74
CA LEU A 145 -4.58 -4.82 -7.71
C LEU A 145 -3.86 -4.77 -9.07
N LYS A 146 -3.56 -3.56 -9.56
CA LYS A 146 -3.01 -3.35 -10.92
C LYS A 146 -1.55 -3.73 -11.07
N GLY A 147 -0.74 -3.48 -10.05
CA GLY A 147 0.67 -3.86 -10.02
C GLY A 147 1.64 -2.93 -10.76
N GLY A 148 2.92 -3.10 -10.46
CA GLY A 148 4.04 -2.40 -11.08
C GLY A 148 4.28 -0.99 -10.56
N CYS A 149 4.71 -0.12 -11.45
CA CYS A 149 4.90 1.31 -11.23
C CYS A 149 3.70 2.07 -11.77
N LEU A 150 3.08 2.92 -10.95
CA LEU A 150 1.82 3.59 -11.28
C LEU A 150 1.88 5.07 -10.93
N HIS A 151 1.44 5.90 -11.87
CA HIS A 151 1.08 7.28 -11.60
C HIS A 151 -0.33 7.31 -11.00
N ALA A 152 -0.46 7.75 -9.78
CA ALA A 152 -1.71 7.84 -9.02
C ALA A 152 -2.12 9.29 -8.84
N THR A 153 -3.38 9.61 -9.16
CA THR A 153 -3.96 10.95 -9.05
C THR A 153 -5.30 10.92 -8.34
N SER A 154 -5.96 12.07 -8.17
CA SER A 154 -7.14 12.26 -7.32
C SER A 154 -6.81 11.91 -5.87
N ARG A 155 -7.55 11.03 -5.18
CA ARG A 155 -7.19 10.56 -3.83
C ARG A 155 -6.13 9.44 -3.86
N GLY A 156 -5.71 8.97 -5.07
CA GLY A 156 -4.84 7.84 -5.33
C GLY A 156 -5.52 6.69 -6.09
N GLU A 157 -6.84 6.75 -6.30
CA GLU A 157 -7.62 5.72 -6.96
C GLU A 157 -7.51 5.74 -8.50
N ASN A 158 -7.17 6.87 -9.09
CA ASN A 158 -6.97 6.98 -10.54
C ASN A 158 -5.51 6.62 -10.86
N VAL A 159 -5.31 5.46 -11.47
CA VAL A 159 -3.98 4.90 -11.69
C VAL A 159 -3.66 4.64 -13.17
N ARG A 160 -2.47 5.05 -13.60
CA ARG A 160 -1.93 4.81 -14.95
C ARG A 160 -0.58 4.13 -14.86
N LYS A 161 -0.37 3.06 -15.63
CA LYS A 161 0.93 2.34 -15.67
C LYS A 161 2.06 3.23 -16.20
N LEU A 162 3.22 3.07 -15.58
CA LEU A 162 4.50 3.63 -15.98
C LEU A 162 5.51 2.48 -16.25
N PRO A 163 6.61 2.75 -16.96
CA PRO A 163 7.70 1.80 -17.07
C PRO A 163 8.23 1.40 -15.68
N VAL A 164 8.63 0.15 -15.52
CA VAL A 164 9.23 -0.37 -14.28
C VAL A 164 10.72 -0.57 -14.50
N LYS A 165 11.53 0.10 -13.69
CA LYS A 165 12.96 -0.16 -13.56
C LYS A 165 13.21 -0.84 -12.23
N ILE A 166 13.88 -2.00 -12.25
CA ILE A 166 14.07 -2.79 -11.03
C ILE A 166 15.18 -2.19 -10.18
N TYR A 167 14.83 -1.82 -8.95
CA TYR A 167 15.76 -1.38 -7.91
C TYR A 167 15.74 -2.31 -6.72
N PRO A 168 16.89 -2.57 -6.07
CA PRO A 168 16.91 -3.12 -4.73
C PRO A 168 16.37 -2.10 -3.74
N VAL A 169 15.75 -2.57 -2.67
CA VAL A 169 15.12 -1.73 -1.66
C VAL A 169 15.54 -2.22 -0.27
N THR A 170 15.96 -1.30 0.57
CA THR A 170 16.07 -1.52 2.02
C THR A 170 15.04 -0.65 2.72
N LEU A 171 14.26 -1.26 3.63
CA LEU A 171 13.25 -0.57 4.44
C LEU A 171 13.74 -0.42 5.88
N ILE A 172 13.45 0.72 6.48
CA ILE A 172 13.74 1.02 7.88
C ILE A 172 12.47 1.55 8.54
N LYS A 173 11.97 0.85 9.56
CA LYS A 173 10.76 1.24 10.28
C LYS A 173 11.04 1.32 11.78
N PRO A 174 10.75 2.45 12.46
CA PRO A 174 10.69 2.48 13.92
C PRO A 174 9.58 1.53 14.41
N LYS A 175 9.90 0.56 15.27
CA LYS A 175 8.95 -0.50 15.68
C LYS A 175 7.71 0.06 16.36
N ASN A 176 7.88 1.04 17.25
CA ASN A 176 6.82 1.58 18.09
C ASN A 176 6.19 2.88 17.57
N LEU A 177 6.47 3.24 16.30
CA LEU A 177 5.93 4.45 15.69
C LEU A 177 5.01 4.11 14.51
N GLY A 178 3.74 4.48 14.61
CA GLY A 178 2.79 4.47 13.50
C GLY A 178 2.24 5.88 13.30
N ILE A 179 2.24 6.37 12.07
CA ILE A 179 1.69 7.69 11.73
C ILE A 179 0.46 7.45 10.85
N SER A 180 -0.69 7.95 11.32
CA SER A 180 -1.92 7.82 10.53
C SER A 180 -1.93 8.79 9.35
N ALA A 181 -2.56 8.40 8.24
CA ALA A 181 -2.74 9.29 7.09
C ALA A 181 -3.45 10.59 7.50
N LYS A 182 -4.50 10.48 8.34
CA LYS A 182 -5.23 11.65 8.86
C LYS A 182 -4.30 12.65 9.57
N GLU A 183 -3.41 12.15 10.41
CA GLU A 183 -2.44 12.97 11.12
C GLU A 183 -1.48 13.67 10.16
N ALA A 184 -0.84 12.91 9.26
CA ALA A 184 0.13 13.44 8.31
C ALA A 184 -0.47 14.53 7.41
N TYR A 185 -1.66 14.29 6.84
CA TYR A 185 -2.36 15.30 6.03
C TYR A 185 -2.83 16.51 6.86
N THR A 186 -3.21 16.33 8.12
CA THR A 186 -3.58 17.45 9.01
C THR A 186 -2.37 18.33 9.29
N LYS A 187 -1.23 17.73 9.62
CA LYS A 187 0.03 18.45 9.82
C LYS A 187 0.48 19.18 8.55
N TYR A 188 0.39 18.51 7.39
CA TYR A 188 0.70 19.13 6.10
C TYR A 188 -0.19 20.36 5.86
N ALA A 189 -1.48 20.28 6.14
CA ALA A 189 -2.40 21.41 5.97
C ALA A 189 -2.01 22.64 6.81
N MET A 190 -1.37 22.44 7.97
CA MET A 190 -0.93 23.50 8.89
C MET A 190 0.39 24.17 8.48
N LYS A 191 1.21 23.52 7.64
CA LYS A 191 2.47 24.11 7.16
C LYS A 191 2.16 25.31 6.26
N LYS A 192 2.76 26.48 6.57
CA LYS A 192 2.57 27.72 5.81
C LYS A 192 3.34 27.71 4.49
N ASP A 193 4.62 27.32 4.56
CA ASP A 193 5.51 27.25 3.41
C ASP A 193 5.52 25.84 2.88
N LYS A 194 4.95 25.63 1.68
CA LYS A 194 4.84 24.35 1.01
C LYS A 194 5.64 24.39 -0.27
N PRO A 195 6.87 23.86 -0.27
CA PRO A 195 7.68 23.85 -1.47
C PRO A 195 7.00 23.01 -2.55
N LYS A 196 7.08 23.48 -3.81
CA LYS A 196 6.59 22.74 -4.98
C LYS A 196 7.78 22.43 -5.87
N TYR A 197 8.17 21.16 -5.91
CA TYR A 197 9.34 20.71 -6.65
C TYR A 197 9.02 20.01 -7.96
N TYR A 198 7.75 19.66 -8.22
CA TYR A 198 7.30 18.93 -9.42
C TYR A 198 8.10 17.64 -9.66
N MET A 199 8.39 16.93 -8.57
CA MET A 199 9.23 15.72 -8.61
C MET A 199 8.52 14.57 -9.31
N THR A 200 7.19 14.53 -9.25
CA THR A 200 6.40 13.48 -9.92
C THR A 200 6.54 13.58 -11.43
N GLU A 201 6.42 14.77 -12.02
CA GLU A 201 6.58 14.99 -13.46
C GLU A 201 8.00 14.67 -13.91
N ARG A 202 9.00 15.12 -13.14
CA ARG A 202 10.43 14.85 -13.42
C ARG A 202 10.72 13.35 -13.36
N MET A 203 10.18 12.62 -12.39
CA MET A 203 10.33 11.18 -12.29
C MET A 203 9.63 10.45 -13.45
N ILE A 204 8.44 10.89 -13.87
CA ILE A 204 7.74 10.32 -15.04
C ILE A 204 8.64 10.43 -16.29
N GLU A 205 9.26 11.58 -16.52
CA GLU A 205 10.15 11.77 -17.66
C GLU A 205 11.42 10.91 -17.54
N ALA A 206 11.99 10.78 -16.34
CA ALA A 206 13.14 9.91 -16.11
C ALA A 206 12.82 8.44 -16.38
N LEU A 207 11.65 7.95 -15.90
CA LEU A 207 11.18 6.58 -16.16
C LEU A 207 10.95 6.30 -17.64
N LYS A 208 10.36 7.24 -18.40
CA LYS A 208 10.16 7.10 -19.86
C LYS A 208 11.48 7.03 -20.61
N GLN A 209 12.52 7.67 -20.09
CA GLN A 209 13.86 7.73 -20.71
C GLN A 209 14.83 6.68 -20.14
N ASP A 210 14.33 5.74 -19.32
CA ASP A 210 15.12 4.72 -18.60
C ASP A 210 16.30 5.30 -17.78
N LYS A 211 16.16 6.53 -17.26
CA LYS A 211 17.15 7.18 -16.40
C LYS A 211 17.06 6.69 -14.96
N ASP A 212 18.06 7.05 -14.14
CA ASP A 212 18.01 6.86 -12.70
C ASP A 212 16.95 7.78 -12.08
N ILE A 213 16.19 7.24 -11.11
CA ILE A 213 15.07 7.94 -10.46
C ILE A 213 15.38 8.39 -9.03
N LYS A 214 16.54 8.03 -8.51
CA LYS A 214 16.89 8.24 -7.09
C LYS A 214 16.86 9.70 -6.65
N GLU A 215 17.22 10.63 -7.55
CA GLU A 215 17.23 12.06 -7.27
C GLU A 215 15.84 12.71 -7.23
N PHE A 216 14.81 12.02 -7.75
CA PHE A 216 13.44 12.51 -7.81
C PHE A 216 12.55 11.99 -6.68
N LEU A 217 13.08 11.19 -5.75
CA LEU A 217 12.34 10.70 -4.59
C LEU A 217 11.88 11.88 -3.73
N TYR A 218 10.57 11.92 -3.43
CA TYR A 218 9.99 13.05 -2.72
C TYR A 218 8.69 12.71 -1.99
N ASN A 219 8.46 13.30 -0.81
CA ASN A 219 7.22 13.10 -0.06
C ASN A 219 6.84 14.33 0.76
N ASP A 220 5.76 15.01 0.38
CA ASP A 220 5.18 16.14 1.11
C ASP A 220 4.78 15.79 2.56
N LEU A 221 4.36 14.56 2.80
CA LEU A 221 3.97 14.13 4.15
C LEU A 221 5.19 13.90 5.04
N GLU A 222 6.35 13.53 4.49
CA GLU A 222 7.60 13.53 5.25
C GLU A 222 7.92 14.92 5.76
N TYR A 223 7.91 15.93 4.89
CA TYR A 223 8.09 17.33 5.27
C TYR A 223 7.13 17.77 6.38
N ALA A 224 5.90 17.25 6.38
CA ALA A 224 4.89 17.62 7.35
C ALA A 224 5.16 17.08 8.76
N VAL A 225 5.71 15.86 8.88
CA VAL A 225 5.83 15.14 10.17
C VAL A 225 7.26 15.03 10.69
N PHE A 226 8.26 15.31 9.85
CA PHE A 226 9.67 15.04 10.14
C PHE A 226 10.17 15.65 11.45
N ASP A 227 9.80 16.92 11.73
CA ASP A 227 10.29 17.63 12.90
C ASP A 227 9.70 17.12 14.22
N ASP A 228 8.57 16.39 14.16
CA ASP A 228 7.83 15.93 15.33
C ASP A 228 8.34 14.58 15.88
N TYR A 229 9.15 13.85 15.10
CA TYR A 229 9.56 12.48 15.44
C TYR A 229 11.07 12.29 15.37
N LYS A 230 11.70 12.10 16.53
CA LYS A 230 13.17 11.87 16.63
C LYS A 230 13.60 10.61 15.90
N GLU A 231 12.75 9.60 15.85
CA GLU A 231 13.02 8.34 15.16
C GLU A 231 13.21 8.55 13.66
N LEU A 232 12.41 9.44 13.05
CA LEU A 232 12.53 9.78 11.63
C LEU A 232 13.82 10.57 11.37
N GLN A 233 14.15 11.52 12.26
CA GLN A 233 15.39 12.29 12.19
C GLN A 233 16.63 11.40 12.30
N GLN A 234 16.61 10.39 13.19
CA GLN A 234 17.68 9.39 13.31
C GLN A 234 17.87 8.58 12.02
N ILE A 235 16.77 8.16 11.36
CA ILE A 235 16.88 7.47 10.08
C ILE A 235 17.56 8.37 9.06
N LYS A 236 17.10 9.60 8.92
CA LYS A 236 17.63 10.55 7.93
C LYS A 236 19.08 10.94 8.18
N SER A 237 19.49 11.05 9.45
CA SER A 237 20.89 11.33 9.82
C SER A 237 21.85 10.20 9.40
N LYS A 238 21.42 8.94 9.52
CA LYS A 238 22.23 7.76 9.14
C LYS A 238 22.12 7.43 7.64
N LEU A 239 20.95 7.69 7.04
CA LEU A 239 20.64 7.42 5.63
C LEU A 239 20.03 8.66 4.96
N PRO A 240 20.84 9.70 4.63
CA PRO A 240 20.32 10.98 4.11
C PRO A 240 19.52 10.86 2.82
N LYS A 241 19.80 9.86 1.99
CA LYS A 241 19.10 9.58 0.72
C LYS A 241 17.81 8.78 0.87
N SER A 242 17.49 8.32 2.08
CA SER A 242 16.23 7.61 2.31
C SER A 242 15.05 8.57 2.26
N ILE A 243 13.86 8.06 1.92
CA ILE A 243 12.62 8.82 1.88
C ILE A 243 11.49 8.06 2.58
N MET A 244 10.55 8.76 3.18
CA MET A 244 9.41 8.18 3.86
C MET A 244 8.36 7.69 2.85
N SER A 245 7.80 6.49 3.04
CA SER A 245 6.70 5.96 2.22
C SER A 245 5.34 6.41 2.78
N GLY A 246 4.50 6.99 1.94
CA GLY A 246 3.15 7.40 2.32
C GLY A 246 3.13 8.34 3.52
N SER A 247 2.26 8.08 4.49
CA SER A 247 2.20 8.82 5.75
C SER A 247 3.29 8.44 6.75
N GLY A 248 4.10 7.44 6.44
CA GLY A 248 5.11 6.90 7.35
C GLY A 248 4.55 5.74 8.21
N SER A 249 5.34 5.24 9.13
CA SER A 249 6.66 5.73 9.57
C SER A 249 7.84 5.07 8.86
N THR A 250 7.61 4.20 7.84
CA THR A 250 8.70 3.51 7.13
C THR A 250 9.43 4.44 6.19
N TYR A 251 10.76 4.40 6.28
CA TYR A 251 11.68 4.95 5.28
C TYR A 251 12.18 3.85 4.36
N PHE A 252 12.50 4.21 3.13
CA PHE A 252 13.15 3.31 2.18
C PHE A 252 14.31 4.00 1.48
N ILE A 253 15.24 3.18 1.03
CA ILE A 253 16.35 3.60 0.16
C ILE A 253 16.45 2.61 -1.00
N LEU A 254 16.71 3.11 -2.22
CA LEU A 254 16.83 2.29 -3.44
C LEU A 254 18.24 1.70 -3.58
N GLU A 255 18.70 1.05 -2.52
CA GLU A 255 20.01 0.42 -2.42
C GLU A 255 19.92 -0.81 -1.51
N ASP A 256 20.79 -1.79 -1.76
CA ASP A 256 21.00 -2.90 -0.84
C ASP A 256 22.09 -2.50 0.18
N VAL A 257 21.64 -1.90 1.28
CA VAL A 257 22.54 -1.38 2.32
C VAL A 257 23.08 -2.52 3.17
N LYS A 258 24.38 -2.84 3.01
CA LYS A 258 25.03 -3.97 3.72
C LYS A 258 25.16 -3.74 5.21
N ASN A 259 25.72 -2.61 5.62
CA ASN A 259 25.98 -2.28 7.01
C ASN A 259 25.05 -1.15 7.46
N ILE A 260 24.01 -1.51 8.21
CA ILE A 260 23.10 -0.55 8.83
C ILE A 260 23.17 -0.78 10.34
N ASP A 261 23.62 0.24 11.05
CA ASP A 261 23.69 0.25 12.50
C ASP A 261 22.52 1.06 13.07
N PHE A 262 21.41 0.38 13.37
CA PHE A 262 20.29 0.91 14.14
C PHE A 262 20.08 0.06 15.38
N SER A 263 19.58 0.67 16.47
CA SER A 263 19.18 -0.05 17.68
C SER A 263 18.02 -1.03 17.39
N ASP A 264 17.76 -1.91 18.34
CA ASP A 264 16.64 -2.87 18.28
C ASP A 264 15.25 -2.21 18.20
N ASP A 265 15.16 -0.88 18.37
CA ASP A 265 13.93 -0.12 18.20
C ASP A 265 13.50 0.03 16.75
N TYR A 266 14.37 -0.36 15.81
CA TYR A 266 14.10 -0.31 14.38
C TYR A 266 14.00 -1.71 13.79
N GLN A 267 13.02 -1.89 12.90
CA GLN A 267 12.95 -3.05 12.02
C GLN A 267 13.59 -2.68 10.68
N ILE A 268 14.56 -3.50 10.26
CA ILE A 268 15.23 -3.37 8.96
C ILE A 268 14.81 -4.55 8.10
N ILE A 269 14.26 -4.27 6.92
CA ILE A 269 13.85 -5.30 5.97
C ILE A 269 14.70 -5.15 4.71
N LYS A 270 15.45 -6.19 4.39
CA LYS A 270 16.39 -6.28 3.26
C LYS A 270 15.93 -7.31 2.23
N ASN A 271 16.67 -7.43 1.14
CA ASN A 271 16.38 -8.36 0.05
C ASN A 271 15.03 -8.11 -0.60
N ILE A 272 14.58 -6.86 -0.57
CA ILE A 272 13.38 -6.39 -1.23
C ILE A 272 13.76 -5.74 -2.56
N ARG A 273 12.87 -5.84 -3.55
CA ARG A 273 13.05 -5.21 -4.86
C ARG A 273 11.71 -4.73 -5.41
N PHE A 274 11.76 -3.86 -6.39
CA PHE A 274 10.58 -3.50 -7.20
C PHE A 274 10.07 -4.71 -7.96
N ILE A 275 8.76 -4.78 -8.14
CA ILE A 275 8.08 -5.85 -8.89
C ILE A 275 7.09 -5.27 -9.90
N THR A 276 6.71 -6.06 -10.88
CA THR A 276 5.77 -5.69 -11.95
C THR A 276 4.34 -6.11 -11.69
N ASP A 277 4.14 -7.11 -10.84
CA ASP A 277 2.85 -7.73 -10.63
C ASP A 277 2.12 -7.14 -9.41
N GLY A 278 0.79 -7.10 -9.48
CA GLY A 278 -0.08 -6.81 -8.35
C GLY A 278 -0.36 -8.04 -7.50
N CYS A 279 -1.49 -7.98 -6.77
CA CYS A 279 -2.02 -9.18 -6.12
C CYS A 279 -2.16 -10.30 -7.14
N SER A 280 -1.78 -11.52 -6.76
CA SER A 280 -1.82 -12.68 -7.66
C SER A 280 -1.89 -13.99 -6.88
N GLU A 281 -2.38 -15.03 -7.54
CA GLU A 281 -2.36 -16.41 -7.02
C GLU A 281 -0.91 -16.89 -6.85
N VAL A 282 -0.69 -17.76 -5.84
CA VAL A 282 0.62 -18.37 -5.51
C VAL A 282 0.73 -19.74 -6.14
#